data_539161a56ca0f62d2489fd61471a110e
#
_entry.id   539161a56ca0f62d2489fd61471a110e
#
_cell.length_a   1.000
_cell.length_b   1.000
_cell.length_c   1.000
_cell.angle_alpha   90.00
_cell.angle_beta   90.00
_cell.angle_gamma   90.00
#
_symmetry.space_group_name_H-M   'P 1'
#
loop_
_entity.id
_entity.type
_entity.pdbx_description
1 polymer ?
#
loop_
_entity_poly.entity_id
_entity_poly.type
_entity_poly.pdbx_seq_one_letter_code
_entity_poly.pdbx_strand_id
1 'polypeptide(L)'
;MKDTQVKINSEFTIIKKYLSGIGAAYLNSNGVELAGGDDCAVLATKAKLLISTDTSVAGIHFLKSMQPHAIAYRAVSTALSDIAAMGGVPTAFNLSLVIPTFDPSWMKDFRKGLIKISKEHKIPLIGGDLVKGPLQISVTVLGQPGRKILLRSGAKHGDILCLSGVLGQAYMGLKEFKASSLINAQTKPYLFPKAQVGYAQAIAPYATAAIDVSDGIFQDLSHLIDQSNIGCELDLVKVPVADSLYQKQCLEFGDDYQLLFTVPPNKLALLQSKIKSMGKKCHTIGVIKGTRLKILNNPFKTIKNWDHFR
;
A
#
# COMPACT_ATOMS: atom_id res chain seq x y z
N MET A 1 -2.98 -54.94 0.57
CA MET A 1 -3.52 -53.61 0.26
C MET A 1 -2.54 -52.60 0.78
N LYS A 2 -1.77 -51.97 -0.10
CA LYS A 2 -0.80 -50.92 0.30
C LYS A 2 -1.59 -49.62 0.46
N ASP A 3 -1.67 -49.15 1.68
CA ASP A 3 -2.17 -47.81 2.01
C ASP A 3 -1.43 -46.77 1.19
N THR A 4 -2.11 -46.17 0.23
CA THR A 4 -1.62 -45.01 -0.51
C THR A 4 -1.77 -43.82 0.41
N GLN A 5 -0.78 -43.61 1.32
CA GLN A 5 -0.63 -42.33 1.98
C GLN A 5 -0.43 -41.27 0.88
N VAL A 6 -1.49 -40.52 0.62
CA VAL A 6 -1.44 -39.33 -0.24
C VAL A 6 -0.37 -38.43 0.36
N LYS A 7 0.77 -38.27 -0.34
CA LYS A 7 1.83 -37.34 0.05
C LYS A 7 1.22 -35.96 0.21
N ILE A 8 1.06 -35.52 1.46
CA ILE A 8 0.41 -34.27 1.89
C ILE A 8 1.14 -33.01 1.39
N ASN A 9 2.20 -33.15 0.61
CA ASN A 9 3.13 -32.10 0.23
C ASN A 9 3.20 -31.80 -1.28
N SER A 10 2.17 -32.09 -2.05
CA SER A 10 2.11 -31.59 -3.43
C SER A 10 1.72 -30.09 -3.39
N GLU A 11 2.26 -29.30 -4.29
CA GLU A 11 1.92 -27.88 -4.49
C GLU A 11 0.39 -27.68 -4.50
N PHE A 12 -0.34 -28.47 -5.31
CA PHE A 12 -1.81 -28.41 -5.40
C PHE A 12 -2.50 -28.67 -4.06
N THR A 13 -1.96 -29.57 -3.23
CA THR A 13 -2.50 -29.83 -1.88
C THR A 13 -2.30 -28.64 -0.96
N ILE A 14 -1.15 -27.97 -1.06
CA ILE A 14 -0.84 -26.74 -0.28
C ILE A 14 -1.76 -25.61 -0.71
N ILE A 15 -1.89 -25.34 -2.00
CA ILE A 15 -2.79 -24.32 -2.57
C ILE A 15 -4.21 -24.56 -2.10
N LYS A 16 -4.74 -25.78 -2.28
CA LYS A 16 -6.11 -26.14 -1.88
C LYS A 16 -6.35 -25.94 -0.38
N LYS A 17 -5.39 -26.31 0.47
CA LYS A 17 -5.56 -26.27 1.92
C LYS A 17 -5.37 -24.87 2.51
N TYR A 18 -4.44 -24.08 2.00
CA TYR A 18 -4.01 -22.82 2.64
C TYR A 18 -4.37 -21.55 1.87
N LEU A 19 -4.59 -21.63 0.56
CA LEU A 19 -4.82 -20.44 -0.28
C LEU A 19 -6.22 -20.42 -0.89
N SER A 20 -6.86 -21.56 -1.14
CA SER A 20 -8.21 -21.58 -1.69
C SER A 20 -9.26 -21.03 -0.71
N GLY A 21 -10.31 -20.44 -1.28
CA GLY A 21 -11.48 -19.94 -0.56
C GLY A 21 -11.25 -18.67 0.24
N ILE A 22 -10.08 -18.03 0.13
CA ILE A 22 -9.82 -16.73 0.77
C ILE A 22 -10.68 -15.66 0.10
N GLY A 23 -11.60 -15.06 0.87
CA GLY A 23 -12.52 -14.06 0.36
C GLY A 23 -13.64 -14.61 -0.53
N ALA A 24 -13.93 -15.90 -0.49
CA ALA A 24 -14.98 -16.52 -1.33
C ALA A 24 -16.35 -15.82 -1.20
N ALA A 25 -16.67 -15.26 -0.04
CA ALA A 25 -17.89 -14.49 0.18
C ALA A 25 -17.99 -13.21 -0.66
N TYR A 26 -16.89 -12.75 -1.25
CA TYR A 26 -16.81 -11.49 -2.00
C TYR A 26 -16.71 -11.68 -3.52
N LEU A 27 -16.70 -12.90 -4.03
CA LEU A 27 -16.55 -13.18 -5.47
C LEU A 27 -17.62 -12.45 -6.30
N ASN A 28 -18.89 -12.76 -6.06
CA ASN A 28 -20.00 -12.20 -6.83
C ASN A 28 -20.08 -10.66 -6.72
N SER A 29 -19.87 -10.10 -5.52
CA SER A 29 -19.94 -8.66 -5.32
C SER A 29 -18.82 -7.88 -6.04
N ASN A 30 -17.73 -8.55 -6.39
CA ASN A 30 -16.58 -7.98 -7.08
C ASN A 30 -16.50 -8.39 -8.56
N GLY A 31 -17.55 -9.02 -9.10
CA GLY A 31 -17.59 -9.42 -10.50
C GLY A 31 -16.66 -10.57 -10.84
N VAL A 32 -16.28 -11.40 -9.88
CA VAL A 32 -15.48 -12.60 -10.11
C VAL A 32 -16.41 -13.77 -10.37
N GLU A 33 -16.45 -14.25 -11.61
CA GLU A 33 -17.26 -15.40 -12.03
C GLU A 33 -16.55 -16.72 -11.73
N LEU A 34 -15.23 -16.76 -11.89
CA LEU A 34 -14.37 -17.89 -11.60
C LEU A 34 -13.11 -17.41 -10.89
N ALA A 35 -12.82 -17.97 -9.72
CA ALA A 35 -11.55 -17.79 -9.02
C ALA A 35 -10.58 -18.93 -9.33
N GLY A 36 -9.47 -19.05 -8.59
CA GLY A 36 -8.48 -20.10 -8.78
C GLY A 36 -9.04 -21.52 -8.71
N GLY A 37 -8.49 -22.41 -9.51
CA GLY A 37 -8.89 -23.80 -9.66
C GLY A 37 -9.02 -24.25 -11.12
N ASP A 38 -8.94 -23.31 -12.04
CA ASP A 38 -8.79 -23.48 -13.48
C ASP A 38 -7.54 -22.71 -13.94
N ASP A 39 -7.20 -22.72 -15.23
CA ASP A 39 -6.00 -22.07 -15.79
C ASP A 39 -6.01 -20.55 -15.58
N CYS A 40 -7.18 -19.92 -15.55
CA CYS A 40 -7.36 -18.48 -15.33
C CYS A 40 -8.54 -18.18 -14.41
N ALA A 41 -8.47 -17.04 -13.71
CA ALA A 41 -9.65 -16.43 -13.10
C ALA A 41 -10.48 -15.69 -14.17
N VAL A 42 -11.82 -15.67 -14.01
CA VAL A 42 -12.73 -14.94 -14.90
C VAL A 42 -13.36 -13.77 -14.14
N LEU A 43 -13.13 -12.56 -14.65
CA LEU A 43 -13.73 -11.34 -14.13
C LEU A 43 -14.68 -10.74 -15.17
N ALA A 44 -15.93 -10.56 -14.80
CA ALA A 44 -16.89 -9.78 -15.57
C ALA A 44 -16.71 -8.28 -15.25
N THR A 45 -16.08 -7.54 -16.15
CA THR A 45 -15.90 -6.10 -15.99
C THR A 45 -16.46 -5.37 -17.21
N LYS A 46 -17.34 -4.38 -16.99
CA LYS A 46 -17.84 -3.45 -17.99
C LYS A 46 -17.16 -2.06 -17.90
N ALA A 47 -16.30 -1.86 -16.91
CA ALA A 47 -15.66 -0.59 -16.60
C ALA A 47 -14.13 -0.67 -16.81
N LYS A 48 -13.46 0.49 -16.73
CA LYS A 48 -11.99 0.55 -16.66
C LYS A 48 -11.49 -0.25 -15.47
N LEU A 49 -10.41 -0.98 -15.65
CA LEU A 49 -9.74 -1.75 -14.62
C LEU A 49 -8.44 -1.03 -14.20
N LEU A 50 -8.22 -0.90 -12.90
CA LEU A 50 -6.96 -0.49 -12.31
C LEU A 50 -6.20 -1.76 -11.93
N ILE A 51 -4.93 -1.84 -12.32
CA ILE A 51 -4.09 -3.01 -12.03
C ILE A 51 -2.73 -2.50 -11.56
N SER A 52 -2.24 -3.04 -10.45
CA SER A 52 -0.87 -2.84 -9.98
C SER A 52 -0.27 -4.14 -9.49
N THR A 53 1.06 -4.25 -9.53
CA THR A 53 1.80 -5.40 -9.02
C THR A 53 2.95 -4.93 -8.16
N ASP A 54 3.01 -5.45 -6.94
CA ASP A 54 4.06 -5.21 -5.97
C ASP A 54 4.79 -6.51 -5.63
N THR A 55 6.12 -6.43 -5.43
CA THR A 55 6.94 -7.57 -5.00
C THR A 55 7.66 -7.27 -3.71
N SER A 56 7.43 -8.09 -2.71
CA SER A 56 8.08 -8.02 -1.39
C SER A 56 9.11 -9.15 -1.24
N VAL A 57 10.37 -8.78 -0.98
CA VAL A 57 11.51 -9.70 -0.82
C VAL A 57 11.97 -9.70 0.63
N ALA A 58 12.15 -10.90 1.21
CA ALA A 58 12.62 -11.07 2.58
C ALA A 58 14.03 -10.48 2.79
N GLY A 59 14.20 -9.68 3.82
CA GLY A 59 15.46 -9.00 4.13
C GLY A 59 15.65 -7.67 3.40
N ILE A 60 14.81 -7.34 2.42
CA ILE A 60 14.78 -6.06 1.71
C ILE A 60 13.53 -5.27 2.15
N HIS A 61 12.34 -5.75 1.83
CA HIS A 61 11.07 -5.06 2.10
C HIS A 61 10.46 -5.42 3.45
N PHE A 62 10.87 -6.55 4.03
CA PHE A 62 10.45 -6.97 5.37
C PHE A 62 11.53 -7.82 6.04
N LEU A 63 11.56 -7.80 7.37
CA LEU A 63 12.53 -8.57 8.14
C LEU A 63 12.19 -10.06 8.09
N LYS A 64 13.22 -10.92 7.97
CA LYS A 64 13.05 -12.39 7.98
C LYS A 64 12.44 -12.92 9.29
N SER A 65 12.55 -12.14 10.39
CA SER A 65 11.99 -12.46 11.70
C SER A 65 10.51 -12.09 11.86
N MET A 66 9.89 -11.45 10.84
CA MET A 66 8.46 -11.12 10.90
C MET A 66 7.58 -12.36 10.90
N GLN A 67 6.48 -12.28 11.65
CA GLN A 67 5.47 -13.32 11.68
C GLN A 67 4.78 -13.46 10.33
N PRO A 68 4.50 -14.69 9.88
CA PRO A 68 3.92 -14.94 8.55
C PRO A 68 2.62 -14.19 8.26
N HIS A 69 1.74 -14.03 9.26
CA HIS A 69 0.50 -13.28 9.10
C HIS A 69 0.72 -11.78 8.88
N ALA A 70 1.77 -11.20 9.48
CA ALA A 70 2.13 -9.81 9.25
C ALA A 70 2.75 -9.64 7.85
N ILE A 71 3.59 -10.58 7.41
CA ILE A 71 4.16 -10.59 6.05
C ILE A 71 3.04 -10.63 4.99
N ALA A 72 2.09 -11.54 5.15
CA ALA A 72 0.96 -11.70 4.22
C ALA A 72 0.09 -10.44 4.15
N TYR A 73 -0.28 -9.89 5.31
CA TYR A 73 -1.09 -8.66 5.38
C TYR A 73 -0.38 -7.51 4.70
N ARG A 74 0.91 -7.30 5.07
CA ARG A 74 1.72 -6.21 4.53
C ARG A 74 1.85 -6.29 3.02
N ALA A 75 2.22 -7.45 2.45
CA ALA A 75 2.41 -7.62 1.02
C ALA A 75 1.16 -7.25 0.19
N VAL A 76 -0.03 -7.59 0.68
CA VAL A 76 -1.28 -7.20 0.00
C VAL A 76 -1.61 -5.71 0.25
N SER A 77 -1.39 -5.21 1.46
CA SER A 77 -1.72 -3.82 1.80
C SER A 77 -0.87 -2.80 1.05
N THR A 78 0.41 -3.11 0.81
CA THR A 78 1.30 -2.23 0.03
C THR A 78 0.82 -2.11 -1.41
N ALA A 79 0.53 -3.23 -2.06
CA ALA A 79 -0.02 -3.23 -3.42
C ALA A 79 -1.39 -2.51 -3.51
N LEU A 80 -2.24 -2.63 -2.49
CA LEU A 80 -3.53 -1.91 -2.42
C LEU A 80 -3.36 -0.39 -2.31
N SER A 81 -2.20 0.09 -1.86
CA SER A 81 -1.91 1.52 -1.77
C SER A 81 -1.91 2.19 -3.15
N ASP A 82 -1.46 1.51 -4.20
CA ASP A 82 -1.51 2.01 -5.57
C ASP A 82 -2.96 2.21 -6.05
N ILE A 83 -3.84 1.26 -5.76
CA ILE A 83 -5.27 1.40 -6.06
C ILE A 83 -5.86 2.59 -5.29
N ALA A 84 -5.46 2.75 -4.03
CA ALA A 84 -5.90 3.90 -3.23
C ALA A 84 -5.37 5.21 -3.80
N ALA A 85 -4.07 5.31 -4.17
CA ALA A 85 -3.48 6.52 -4.74
C ALA A 85 -4.23 7.01 -5.98
N MET A 86 -4.79 6.08 -6.76
CA MET A 86 -5.62 6.38 -7.93
C MET A 86 -7.10 6.63 -7.62
N GLY A 87 -7.51 6.70 -6.33
CA GLY A 87 -8.91 6.88 -5.93
C GLY A 87 -9.80 5.68 -6.25
N GLY A 88 -9.20 4.50 -6.45
CA GLY A 88 -9.86 3.28 -6.84
C GLY A 88 -10.54 2.53 -5.69
N VAL A 89 -11.36 1.57 -6.08
CA VAL A 89 -12.01 0.59 -5.20
C VAL A 89 -11.39 -0.77 -5.51
N PRO A 90 -10.67 -1.40 -4.58
CA PRO A 90 -10.13 -2.74 -4.77
C PRO A 90 -11.23 -3.75 -5.04
N THR A 91 -10.97 -4.73 -5.91
CA THR A 91 -11.96 -5.78 -6.29
C THR A 91 -11.44 -7.19 -6.09
N ALA A 92 -10.15 -7.43 -6.31
CA ALA A 92 -9.55 -8.75 -6.16
C ALA A 92 -8.02 -8.64 -6.05
N PHE A 93 -7.36 -9.75 -5.73
CA PHE A 93 -5.91 -9.87 -5.84
C PHE A 93 -5.45 -11.27 -6.24
N ASN A 94 -4.30 -11.34 -6.91
CA ASN A 94 -3.52 -12.53 -7.18
C ASN A 94 -2.27 -12.56 -6.31
N LEU A 95 -1.77 -13.76 -5.98
CA LEU A 95 -0.62 -13.96 -5.13
C LEU A 95 0.36 -14.97 -5.74
N SER A 96 1.55 -14.52 -6.14
CA SER A 96 2.67 -15.43 -6.42
C SER A 96 3.55 -15.52 -5.16
N LEU A 97 3.67 -16.71 -4.59
CA LEU A 97 4.37 -17.00 -3.36
C LEU A 97 5.56 -17.91 -3.62
N VAL A 98 6.76 -17.42 -3.36
CA VAL A 98 8.00 -18.20 -3.38
C VAL A 98 8.43 -18.48 -1.95
N ILE A 99 8.61 -19.75 -1.57
CA ILE A 99 9.02 -20.18 -0.23
C ILE A 99 10.23 -21.15 -0.30
N PRO A 100 11.19 -21.04 0.63
CA PRO A 100 12.37 -21.93 0.60
C PRO A 100 12.04 -23.38 0.96
N THR A 101 11.11 -23.56 1.89
CA THR A 101 10.65 -24.86 2.38
C THR A 101 9.19 -24.78 2.76
N PHE A 102 8.46 -25.88 2.61
CA PHE A 102 7.11 -25.99 3.09
C PHE A 102 7.07 -26.25 4.60
N ASP A 103 6.46 -25.34 5.34
CA ASP A 103 6.13 -25.49 6.76
C ASP A 103 4.63 -25.26 6.97
N PRO A 104 3.88 -26.29 7.43
CA PRO A 104 2.44 -26.18 7.68
C PRO A 104 2.07 -25.09 8.68
N SER A 105 2.88 -24.87 9.71
CA SER A 105 2.60 -23.85 10.73
C SER A 105 2.78 -22.45 10.18
N TRP A 106 3.83 -22.23 9.40
CA TRP A 106 4.08 -20.99 8.66
C TRP A 106 2.92 -20.67 7.70
N MET A 107 2.51 -21.64 6.87
CA MET A 107 1.41 -21.48 5.93
C MET A 107 0.07 -21.21 6.61
N LYS A 108 -0.20 -21.87 7.73
CA LYS A 108 -1.41 -21.61 8.54
C LYS A 108 -1.43 -20.19 9.09
N ASP A 109 -0.29 -19.69 9.52
CA ASP A 109 -0.20 -18.32 10.04
C ASP A 109 -0.24 -17.29 8.90
N PHE A 110 0.47 -17.53 7.79
CA PHE A 110 0.42 -16.68 6.58
C PHE A 110 -1.02 -16.51 6.07
N ARG A 111 -1.79 -17.60 6.00
CA ARG A 111 -3.22 -17.58 5.66
C ARG A 111 -4.03 -16.63 6.56
N LYS A 112 -3.75 -16.52 7.86
CA LYS A 112 -4.46 -15.58 8.75
C LYS A 112 -4.32 -14.13 8.27
N GLY A 113 -3.13 -13.75 7.83
CA GLY A 113 -2.87 -12.41 7.28
C GLY A 113 -3.69 -12.15 6.01
N LEU A 114 -3.71 -13.11 5.08
CA LEU A 114 -4.52 -13.02 3.86
C LEU A 114 -6.01 -12.91 4.16
N ILE A 115 -6.52 -13.70 5.09
CA ILE A 115 -7.94 -13.61 5.51
C ILE A 115 -8.25 -12.25 6.14
N LYS A 116 -7.35 -11.72 6.96
CA LYS A 116 -7.53 -10.41 7.61
C LYS A 116 -7.65 -9.30 6.58
N ILE A 117 -6.71 -9.20 5.64
CA ILE A 117 -6.72 -8.14 4.62
C ILE A 117 -7.90 -8.30 3.64
N SER A 118 -8.23 -9.53 3.24
CA SER A 118 -9.39 -9.85 2.42
C SER A 118 -10.70 -9.37 3.07
N LYS A 119 -10.89 -9.62 4.38
CA LYS A 119 -12.06 -9.15 5.14
C LYS A 119 -12.09 -7.64 5.28
N GLU A 120 -10.95 -7.00 5.54
CA GLU A 120 -10.85 -5.56 5.74
C GLU A 120 -11.25 -4.78 4.48
N HIS A 121 -10.80 -5.25 3.31
CA HIS A 121 -11.07 -4.61 2.03
C HIS A 121 -12.22 -5.28 1.24
N LYS A 122 -12.79 -6.39 1.74
CA LYS A 122 -13.86 -7.18 1.09
C LYS A 122 -13.47 -7.65 -0.32
N ILE A 123 -12.26 -8.15 -0.46
CA ILE A 123 -11.70 -8.62 -1.75
C ILE A 123 -11.29 -10.09 -1.68
N PRO A 124 -11.55 -10.90 -2.72
CA PRO A 124 -11.08 -12.28 -2.80
C PRO A 124 -9.64 -12.38 -3.29
N LEU A 125 -8.94 -13.44 -2.88
CA LEU A 125 -7.81 -14.01 -3.61
C LEU A 125 -8.38 -14.86 -4.76
N ILE A 126 -8.03 -14.50 -6.01
CA ILE A 126 -8.65 -15.12 -7.20
C ILE A 126 -7.71 -16.05 -7.96
N GLY A 127 -6.43 -16.10 -7.61
CA GLY A 127 -5.45 -16.97 -8.25
C GLY A 127 -4.04 -16.68 -7.76
N GLY A 128 -3.07 -17.28 -8.42
CA GLY A 128 -1.67 -17.08 -8.11
C GLY A 128 -0.83 -18.32 -8.41
N ASP A 129 0.37 -18.34 -7.82
CA ASP A 129 1.36 -19.38 -8.04
C ASP A 129 2.07 -19.69 -6.72
N LEU A 130 2.62 -20.91 -6.58
CA LEU A 130 3.41 -21.35 -5.44
C LEU A 130 4.67 -22.06 -5.91
N VAL A 131 5.83 -21.46 -5.65
CA VAL A 131 7.13 -21.94 -6.15
C VAL A 131 8.12 -22.11 -5.01
N LYS A 132 9.06 -23.02 -5.16
CA LYS A 132 10.20 -23.18 -4.23
C LYS A 132 11.33 -22.21 -4.60
N GLY A 133 11.81 -21.42 -3.65
CA GLY A 133 12.93 -20.50 -3.81
C GLY A 133 13.11 -19.58 -2.60
N PRO A 134 13.94 -18.56 -2.68
CA PRO A 134 14.06 -17.55 -1.63
C PRO A 134 12.72 -16.87 -1.34
N LEU A 135 12.40 -16.61 -0.07
CA LEU A 135 11.10 -16.05 0.32
C LEU A 135 10.83 -14.71 -0.37
N GLN A 136 9.84 -14.73 -1.24
CA GLN A 136 9.37 -13.60 -2.02
C GLN A 136 7.85 -13.70 -2.22
N ILE A 137 7.19 -12.57 -2.22
CA ILE A 137 5.75 -12.48 -2.43
C ILE A 137 5.49 -11.40 -3.47
N SER A 138 4.86 -11.77 -4.58
CA SER A 138 4.35 -10.82 -5.57
C SER A 138 2.83 -10.81 -5.52
N VAL A 139 2.25 -9.63 -5.37
CA VAL A 139 0.82 -9.42 -5.31
C VAL A 139 0.38 -8.55 -6.47
N THR A 140 -0.51 -9.08 -7.30
CA THR A 140 -1.21 -8.26 -8.31
C THR A 140 -2.59 -7.93 -7.78
N VAL A 141 -2.87 -6.65 -7.63
CA VAL A 141 -4.17 -6.14 -7.18
C VAL A 141 -4.96 -5.60 -8.35
N LEU A 142 -6.27 -5.82 -8.30
CA LEU A 142 -7.23 -5.33 -9.26
C LEU A 142 -8.20 -4.38 -8.54
N GLY A 143 -8.59 -3.31 -9.24
CA GLY A 143 -9.55 -2.35 -8.72
C GLY A 143 -10.36 -1.71 -9.83
N GLN A 144 -11.47 -1.11 -9.47
CA GLN A 144 -12.28 -0.29 -10.36
C GLN A 144 -12.08 1.19 -10.01
N PRO A 145 -12.21 2.11 -10.97
CA PRO A 145 -12.26 3.53 -10.67
C PRO A 145 -13.34 3.83 -9.64
N GLY A 146 -13.02 4.69 -8.67
CA GLY A 146 -14.03 5.32 -7.84
C GLY A 146 -14.77 6.43 -8.59
N ARG A 147 -15.13 7.50 -7.90
CA ARG A 147 -15.82 8.65 -8.52
C ARG A 147 -14.97 9.38 -9.57
N LYS A 148 -13.65 9.34 -9.41
CA LYS A 148 -12.67 9.95 -10.33
C LYS A 148 -11.38 9.17 -10.20
N ILE A 149 -10.73 8.90 -11.34
CA ILE A 149 -9.35 8.40 -11.35
C ILE A 149 -8.44 9.56 -11.01
N LEU A 150 -7.64 9.40 -9.97
CA LEU A 150 -6.56 10.31 -9.62
C LEU A 150 -5.28 9.85 -10.35
N LEU A 151 -4.54 10.81 -10.87
CA LEU A 151 -3.26 10.58 -11.54
C LEU A 151 -2.18 11.35 -10.79
N ARG A 152 -0.93 10.98 -10.98
CA ARG A 152 0.23 11.79 -10.55
C ARG A 152 0.29 13.12 -11.31
N SER A 153 -0.20 13.14 -12.55
CA SER A 153 -0.37 14.32 -13.38
C SER A 153 -1.68 15.06 -13.03
N GLY A 154 -1.69 16.38 -13.24
CA GLY A 154 -2.91 17.19 -13.11
C GLY A 154 -2.85 18.22 -11.99
N ALA A 155 -1.75 18.30 -11.23
CA ALA A 155 -1.49 19.40 -10.31
C ALA A 155 -1.40 20.73 -11.08
N LYS A 156 -1.95 21.80 -10.50
CA LYS A 156 -2.01 23.13 -11.13
C LYS A 156 -1.35 24.16 -10.23
N HIS A 157 -0.79 25.19 -10.86
CA HIS A 157 -0.23 26.32 -10.13
C HIS A 157 -1.26 26.93 -9.18
N GLY A 158 -0.86 27.11 -7.92
CA GLY A 158 -1.71 27.59 -6.84
C GLY A 158 -2.45 26.49 -6.08
N ASP A 159 -2.44 25.23 -6.54
CA ASP A 159 -3.00 24.11 -5.75
C ASP A 159 -2.25 23.95 -4.43
N ILE A 160 -2.98 23.62 -3.40
CA ILE A 160 -2.44 23.32 -2.06
C ILE A 160 -1.98 21.87 -2.03
N LEU A 161 -0.72 21.64 -1.61
CA LEU A 161 -0.19 20.31 -1.36
C LEU A 161 -0.66 19.82 0.00
N CYS A 162 -1.28 18.64 0.02
CA CYS A 162 -1.87 18.04 1.20
C CYS A 162 -1.32 16.63 1.46
N LEU A 163 -1.32 16.23 2.74
CA LEU A 163 -0.93 14.90 3.20
C LEU A 163 -2.02 14.29 4.09
N SER A 164 -2.31 12.99 3.91
CA SER A 164 -3.40 12.31 4.61
C SER A 164 -3.11 11.95 6.06
N GLY A 165 -1.84 11.89 6.47
CA GLY A 165 -1.47 11.45 7.82
C GLY A 165 -0.05 11.82 8.22
N VAL A 166 0.49 11.11 9.20
CA VAL A 166 1.79 11.33 9.82
C VAL A 166 2.83 10.44 9.13
N LEU A 167 3.98 10.99 8.77
CA LEU A 167 5.11 10.25 8.19
C LEU A 167 6.06 9.71 9.25
N GLY A 168 6.77 8.63 8.91
CA GLY A 168 7.76 7.98 9.74
C GLY A 168 7.18 7.03 10.78
N GLN A 169 5.88 6.77 10.77
CA GLN A 169 5.28 5.75 11.64
C GLN A 169 5.82 4.36 11.32
N ALA A 170 6.03 4.04 10.05
CA ALA A 170 6.66 2.79 9.63
C ALA A 170 8.13 2.72 10.07
N TYR A 171 8.90 3.79 9.93
CA TYR A 171 10.28 3.87 10.41
C TYR A 171 10.39 3.62 11.92
N MET A 172 9.58 4.30 12.72
CA MET A 172 9.54 4.11 14.17
C MET A 172 9.07 2.70 14.55
N GLY A 173 8.10 2.17 13.82
CA GLY A 173 7.62 0.79 13.97
C GLY A 173 8.69 -0.25 13.66
N LEU A 174 9.47 -0.08 12.60
CA LEU A 174 10.60 -0.93 12.26
C LEU A 174 11.69 -0.87 13.34
N LYS A 175 12.03 0.34 13.81
CA LYS A 175 13.03 0.55 14.87
C LYS A 175 12.62 -0.18 16.16
N GLU A 176 11.37 -0.03 16.59
CA GLU A 176 10.81 -0.71 17.75
C GLU A 176 10.77 -2.23 17.54
N PHE A 177 10.35 -2.71 16.35
CA PHE A 177 10.28 -4.14 16.07
C PHE A 177 11.67 -4.79 16.05
N LYS A 178 12.71 -4.10 15.57
CA LYS A 178 14.09 -4.59 15.67
C LYS A 178 14.57 -4.72 17.11
N ALA A 179 14.10 -3.88 18.01
CA ALA A 179 14.48 -3.90 19.41
C ALA A 179 13.70 -4.95 20.23
N SER A 180 12.39 -5.06 20.01
CA SER A 180 11.49 -5.86 20.86
C SER A 180 11.05 -7.18 20.24
N SER A 181 11.01 -7.28 18.91
CA SER A 181 10.39 -8.38 18.15
C SER A 181 8.90 -8.59 18.47
N LEU A 182 8.25 -7.64 19.16
CA LEU A 182 6.87 -7.75 19.61
C LEU A 182 5.90 -7.05 18.66
N ILE A 183 4.69 -7.58 18.58
CA ILE A 183 3.56 -6.90 17.91
C ILE A 183 2.84 -6.05 18.97
N ASN A 184 3.02 -4.74 18.91
CA ASN A 184 2.40 -3.77 19.79
C ASN A 184 1.87 -2.56 19.02
N ALA A 185 1.37 -1.53 19.70
CA ALA A 185 0.82 -0.35 19.05
C ALA A 185 1.86 0.42 18.20
N GLN A 186 3.13 0.43 18.63
CA GLN A 186 4.21 1.15 17.96
C GLN A 186 4.72 0.38 16.73
N THR A 187 4.76 -0.97 16.77
CA THR A 187 5.22 -1.80 15.65
C THR A 187 4.17 -2.00 14.55
N LYS A 188 2.89 -1.85 14.87
CA LYS A 188 1.78 -2.08 13.92
C LYS A 188 1.87 -1.25 12.63
N PRO A 189 2.27 0.03 12.63
CA PRO A 189 2.37 0.79 11.37
C PRO A 189 3.32 0.16 10.35
N TYR A 190 4.44 -0.43 10.82
CA TYR A 190 5.37 -1.17 9.98
C TYR A 190 4.85 -2.56 9.60
N LEU A 191 4.34 -3.33 10.58
CA LEU A 191 3.92 -4.73 10.38
C LEU A 191 2.60 -4.84 9.60
N PHE A 192 1.69 -3.91 9.79
CA PHE A 192 0.35 -3.89 9.21
C PHE A 192 0.05 -2.49 8.63
N PRO A 193 0.80 -2.05 7.59
CA PRO A 193 0.53 -0.76 6.95
C PRO A 193 -0.90 -0.73 6.42
N LYS A 194 -1.48 0.46 6.32
CA LYS A 194 -2.87 0.62 5.89
C LYS A 194 -2.97 1.37 4.57
N ALA A 195 -3.42 0.69 3.53
CA ALA A 195 -3.84 1.34 2.30
C ALA A 195 -4.99 2.32 2.59
N GLN A 196 -4.87 3.57 2.15
CA GLN A 196 -5.82 4.65 2.48
C GLN A 196 -7.04 4.69 1.55
N VAL A 197 -7.61 3.52 1.19
CA VAL A 197 -8.69 3.39 0.19
C VAL A 197 -9.87 4.32 0.49
N GLY A 198 -10.43 4.29 1.71
CA GLY A 198 -11.57 5.13 2.08
C GLY A 198 -11.24 6.63 2.09
N TYR A 199 -10.00 6.98 2.45
CA TYR A 199 -9.52 8.37 2.38
C TYR A 199 -9.40 8.84 0.93
N ALA A 200 -8.82 8.00 0.07
CA ALA A 200 -8.65 8.28 -1.36
C ALA A 200 -9.98 8.54 -2.06
N GLN A 201 -10.99 7.74 -1.78
CA GLN A 201 -12.34 7.94 -2.31
C GLN A 201 -12.97 9.26 -1.84
N ALA A 202 -12.68 9.67 -0.61
CA ALA A 202 -13.17 10.94 -0.06
C ALA A 202 -12.51 12.16 -0.71
N ILE A 203 -11.19 12.08 -1.04
CA ILE A 203 -10.49 13.18 -1.68
C ILE A 203 -10.69 13.24 -3.20
N ALA A 204 -11.03 12.13 -3.85
CA ALA A 204 -11.10 12.03 -5.31
C ALA A 204 -11.95 13.12 -5.99
N PRO A 205 -13.11 13.59 -5.46
CA PRO A 205 -13.86 14.67 -6.07
C PRO A 205 -13.17 16.04 -6.02
N TYR A 206 -12.22 16.22 -5.12
CA TYR A 206 -11.57 17.49 -4.82
C TYR A 206 -10.14 17.58 -5.35
N ALA A 207 -9.40 16.48 -5.29
CA ALA A 207 -8.00 16.43 -5.66
C ALA A 207 -7.78 16.60 -7.18
N THR A 208 -6.67 17.25 -7.54
CA THR A 208 -6.20 17.41 -8.92
C THR A 208 -5.18 16.37 -9.30
N ALA A 209 -4.26 16.01 -8.39
CA ALA A 209 -3.29 14.93 -8.53
C ALA A 209 -3.13 14.20 -7.20
N ALA A 210 -2.65 12.95 -7.23
CA ALA A 210 -2.35 12.17 -6.03
C ALA A 210 -1.29 11.10 -6.32
N ILE A 211 -0.57 10.74 -5.24
CA ILE A 211 0.38 9.62 -5.15
C ILE A 211 0.36 9.12 -3.70
N ASP A 212 0.71 7.86 -3.45
CA ASP A 212 1.02 7.41 -2.10
C ASP A 212 2.48 7.68 -1.72
N VAL A 213 2.79 7.62 -0.42
CA VAL A 213 4.15 7.80 0.10
C VAL A 213 4.72 6.44 0.47
N SER A 214 5.43 5.84 -0.48
CA SER A 214 6.08 4.53 -0.37
C SER A 214 7.61 4.63 -0.23
N ASP A 215 8.25 5.55 -0.96
CA ASP A 215 9.71 5.70 -1.04
C ASP A 215 10.24 6.92 -0.25
N GLY A 216 9.34 7.63 0.41
CA GLY A 216 9.61 8.85 1.15
C GLY A 216 9.13 10.11 0.43
N ILE A 217 8.75 11.12 1.24
CA ILE A 217 8.03 12.29 0.71
C ILE A 217 8.75 13.01 -0.42
N PHE A 218 10.08 13.06 -0.38
CA PHE A 218 10.85 13.80 -1.38
C PHE A 218 10.81 13.13 -2.74
N GLN A 219 10.93 11.80 -2.78
CA GLN A 219 10.89 11.02 -4.01
C GLN A 219 9.48 11.01 -4.59
N ASP A 220 8.48 10.70 -3.78
CA ASP A 220 7.11 10.59 -4.23
C ASP A 220 6.55 11.95 -4.68
N LEU A 221 6.91 13.05 -3.97
CA LEU A 221 6.58 14.39 -4.43
C LEU A 221 7.27 14.73 -5.75
N SER A 222 8.52 14.31 -5.95
CA SER A 222 9.21 14.53 -7.24
C SER A 222 8.46 13.86 -8.38
N HIS A 223 8.01 12.62 -8.20
CA HIS A 223 7.20 11.93 -9.21
C HIS A 223 5.89 12.67 -9.54
N LEU A 224 5.21 13.24 -8.55
CA LEU A 224 3.98 13.99 -8.76
C LEU A 224 4.21 15.28 -9.54
N ILE A 225 5.24 16.06 -9.16
CA ILE A 225 5.54 17.34 -9.83
C ILE A 225 6.11 17.13 -11.23
N ASP A 226 6.94 16.11 -11.44
CA ASP A 226 7.50 15.77 -12.75
C ASP A 226 6.40 15.34 -13.72
N GLN A 227 5.48 14.46 -13.29
CA GLN A 227 4.34 14.04 -14.12
C GLN A 227 3.35 15.18 -14.39
N SER A 228 3.30 16.18 -13.52
CA SER A 228 2.47 17.39 -13.71
C SER A 228 3.21 18.50 -14.46
N ASN A 229 4.51 18.35 -14.72
CA ASN A 229 5.40 19.34 -15.34
C ASN A 229 5.34 20.70 -14.63
N ILE A 230 5.48 20.70 -13.29
CA ILE A 230 5.32 21.87 -12.44
C ILE A 230 6.22 21.77 -11.21
N GLY A 231 6.44 22.87 -10.49
CA GLY A 231 7.19 22.87 -9.23
C GLY A 231 6.30 22.87 -8.00
N CYS A 232 6.95 22.77 -6.84
CA CYS A 232 6.29 22.80 -5.53
C CYS A 232 7.16 23.49 -4.48
N GLU A 233 6.56 24.29 -3.62
CA GLU A 233 7.16 24.74 -2.35
C GLU A 233 6.63 23.85 -1.22
N LEU A 234 7.49 22.95 -0.69
CA LEU A 234 7.21 22.07 0.46
C LEU A 234 7.76 22.71 1.74
N ASP A 235 6.93 22.89 2.76
CA ASP A 235 7.30 23.45 4.06
C ASP A 235 7.48 22.34 5.11
N LEU A 236 8.73 22.01 5.46
CA LEU A 236 9.03 20.88 6.36
C LEU A 236 8.49 21.07 7.78
N VAL A 237 8.28 22.29 8.24
CA VAL A 237 7.68 22.57 9.57
C VAL A 237 6.21 22.12 9.60
N LYS A 238 5.54 22.12 8.45
CA LYS A 238 4.12 21.71 8.33
C LYS A 238 3.93 20.21 8.09
N VAL A 239 4.99 19.47 7.77
CA VAL A 239 4.90 18.02 7.56
C VAL A 239 4.83 17.33 8.91
N PRO A 240 3.71 16.64 9.23
CA PRO A 240 3.61 15.93 10.50
C PRO A 240 4.48 14.67 10.46
N VAL A 241 5.35 14.51 11.45
CA VAL A 241 6.23 13.35 11.61
C VAL A 241 5.95 12.63 12.93
N ALA A 242 6.23 11.33 12.97
CA ALA A 242 5.98 10.47 14.13
C ALA A 242 6.88 10.85 15.33
N ASP A 243 8.11 11.30 15.05
CA ASP A 243 9.06 11.74 16.05
C ASP A 243 9.99 12.83 15.48
N SER A 244 10.00 14.00 16.11
CA SER A 244 10.80 15.13 15.67
C SER A 244 12.31 14.92 15.84
N LEU A 245 12.75 14.05 16.76
CA LEU A 245 14.17 13.69 16.92
C LEU A 245 14.67 12.87 15.71
N TYR A 246 13.78 12.19 15.02
CA TYR A 246 14.06 11.38 13.84
C TYR A 246 13.42 11.98 12.57
N GLN A 247 13.19 13.29 12.54
CA GLN A 247 12.49 13.98 11.46
C GLN A 247 13.04 13.59 10.08
N LYS A 248 14.36 13.62 9.90
CA LYS A 248 15.00 13.26 8.63
C LYS A 248 14.62 11.84 8.19
N GLN A 249 14.81 10.87 9.07
CA GLN A 249 14.50 9.46 8.78
C GLN A 249 13.01 9.25 8.53
N CYS A 250 12.14 9.93 9.27
CA CYS A 250 10.70 9.89 9.07
C CYS A 250 10.27 10.41 7.69
N LEU A 251 11.00 11.36 7.12
CA LEU A 251 10.71 11.93 5.80
C LEU A 251 11.32 11.11 4.65
N GLU A 252 12.47 10.47 4.88
CA GLU A 252 13.24 9.75 3.85
C GLU A 252 12.91 8.27 3.75
N PHE A 253 12.41 7.64 4.83
CA PHE A 253 12.27 6.18 4.89
C PHE A 253 11.14 5.65 3.99
N GLY A 254 10.04 6.40 3.87
CA GLY A 254 8.85 5.93 3.18
C GLY A 254 8.07 4.88 3.99
N ASP A 255 7.46 3.92 3.27
CA ASP A 255 6.74 2.77 3.83
C ASP A 255 5.50 3.14 4.70
N ASP A 256 5.09 4.41 4.67
CA ASP A 256 3.98 4.94 5.46
C ASP A 256 2.61 4.80 4.74
N TYR A 257 2.62 4.68 3.41
CA TYR A 257 1.43 4.53 2.57
C TYR A 257 0.35 5.57 2.85
N GLN A 258 0.79 6.79 3.21
CA GLN A 258 -0.05 7.96 3.27
C GLN A 258 -0.25 8.52 1.86
N LEU A 259 -1.34 9.29 1.66
CA LEU A 259 -1.59 9.94 0.37
C LEU A 259 -1.04 11.36 0.38
N LEU A 260 -0.24 11.67 -0.63
CA LEU A 260 0.21 13.01 -1.00
C LEU A 260 -0.64 13.46 -2.20
N PHE A 261 -1.29 14.61 -2.10
CA PHE A 261 -2.23 15.03 -3.13
C PHE A 261 -2.36 16.56 -3.18
N THR A 262 -2.88 17.05 -4.30
CA THR A 262 -3.06 18.48 -4.55
C THR A 262 -4.54 18.85 -4.66
N VAL A 263 -4.91 20.03 -4.17
CA VAL A 263 -6.29 20.51 -4.12
C VAL A 263 -6.36 22.00 -4.47
N PRO A 264 -7.28 22.43 -5.35
CA PRO A 264 -7.52 23.85 -5.59
C PRO A 264 -7.92 24.58 -4.31
N PRO A 265 -7.42 25.82 -4.06
CA PRO A 265 -7.68 26.55 -2.81
C PRO A 265 -9.17 26.69 -2.50
N ASN A 266 -10.02 26.90 -3.50
CA ASN A 266 -11.45 27.06 -3.35
C ASN A 266 -12.20 25.77 -2.95
N LYS A 267 -11.57 24.61 -3.05
CA LYS A 267 -12.13 23.31 -2.62
C LYS A 267 -11.58 22.82 -1.29
N LEU A 268 -10.52 23.45 -0.76
CA LEU A 268 -9.81 22.97 0.42
C LEU A 268 -10.71 22.91 1.67
N ALA A 269 -11.47 23.96 1.94
CA ALA A 269 -12.33 24.01 3.13
C ALA A 269 -13.40 22.91 3.13
N LEU A 270 -14.03 22.66 1.97
CA LEU A 270 -15.02 21.58 1.80
C LEU A 270 -14.37 20.20 2.01
N LEU A 271 -13.20 19.99 1.45
CA LEU A 271 -12.45 18.76 1.65
C LEU A 271 -12.09 18.56 3.12
N GLN A 272 -11.52 19.57 3.79
CA GLN A 272 -11.17 19.47 5.21
C GLN A 272 -12.36 19.16 6.10
N SER A 273 -13.52 19.76 5.83
CA SER A 273 -14.78 19.44 6.51
C SER A 273 -15.17 17.97 6.29
N LYS A 274 -15.10 17.48 5.04
CA LYS A 274 -15.39 16.07 4.71
C LYS A 274 -14.43 15.12 5.43
N ILE A 275 -13.14 15.38 5.44
CA ILE A 275 -12.15 14.54 6.11
C ILE A 275 -12.33 14.57 7.63
N LYS A 276 -12.62 15.74 8.20
CA LYS A 276 -12.93 15.89 9.64
C LYS A 276 -14.16 15.06 10.04
N SER A 277 -15.22 15.03 9.21
CA SER A 277 -16.41 14.20 9.47
C SER A 277 -16.12 12.69 9.48
N MET A 278 -15.00 12.25 8.90
CA MET A 278 -14.49 10.87 8.95
C MET A 278 -13.59 10.61 10.17
N GLY A 279 -13.41 11.57 11.08
CA GLY A 279 -12.49 11.49 12.21
C GLY A 279 -11.01 11.51 11.78
N LYS A 280 -10.71 11.99 10.56
CA LYS A 280 -9.36 12.05 10.00
C LYS A 280 -8.88 13.50 9.86
N LYS A 281 -7.59 13.65 9.54
CA LYS A 281 -6.95 14.96 9.31
C LYS A 281 -6.52 15.09 7.84
N CYS A 282 -6.47 16.32 7.35
CA CYS A 282 -5.88 16.70 6.08
C CYS A 282 -4.84 17.79 6.40
N HIS A 283 -3.56 17.46 6.23
CA HIS A 283 -2.45 18.35 6.56
C HIS A 283 -2.04 19.13 5.30
N THR A 284 -2.10 20.46 5.37
CA THR A 284 -1.60 21.34 4.30
C THR A 284 -0.11 21.56 4.52
N ILE A 285 0.74 21.09 3.61
CA ILE A 285 2.19 21.03 3.80
C ILE A 285 2.97 21.84 2.78
N GLY A 286 2.30 22.40 1.77
CA GLY A 286 2.96 23.16 0.73
C GLY A 286 1.99 23.74 -0.29
N VAL A 287 2.56 24.26 -1.37
CA VAL A 287 1.83 24.90 -2.49
C VAL A 287 2.51 24.52 -3.80
N ILE A 288 1.72 24.22 -4.82
CA ILE A 288 2.21 23.97 -6.18
C ILE A 288 2.57 25.30 -6.83
N LYS A 289 3.88 25.51 -7.07
CA LYS A 289 4.42 26.78 -7.53
C LYS A 289 5.81 26.62 -8.15
N GLY A 290 6.08 27.44 -9.17
CA GLY A 290 7.37 27.42 -9.85
C GLY A 290 7.54 26.21 -10.78
N THR A 291 8.78 25.86 -11.09
CA THR A 291 9.14 24.80 -12.03
C THR A 291 9.96 23.67 -11.42
N ARG A 292 10.32 23.77 -10.13
CA ARG A 292 11.16 22.82 -9.41
C ARG A 292 10.66 22.64 -7.99
N LEU A 293 11.07 21.55 -7.34
CA LEU A 293 10.89 21.37 -5.91
C LEU A 293 11.77 22.37 -5.14
N LYS A 294 11.13 23.15 -4.29
CA LYS A 294 11.77 24.02 -3.31
C LYS A 294 11.35 23.59 -1.92
N ILE A 295 12.32 23.28 -1.07
CA ILE A 295 12.08 22.83 0.30
C ILE A 295 12.33 24.02 1.23
N LEU A 296 11.27 24.46 1.90
CA LEU A 296 11.31 25.55 2.87
C LEU A 296 11.62 25.00 4.27
N ASN A 297 12.29 25.80 5.09
CA ASN A 297 12.66 25.46 6.47
C ASN A 297 13.41 24.12 6.57
N ASN A 298 14.30 23.86 5.60
CA ASN A 298 15.07 22.63 5.52
C ASN A 298 16.30 22.70 6.43
N PRO A 299 16.36 21.91 7.52
CA PRO A 299 17.52 21.83 8.38
C PRO A 299 18.59 20.85 7.87
N PHE A 300 18.33 20.08 6.80
CA PHE A 300 19.18 18.99 6.38
C PHE A 300 20.14 19.40 5.27
N LYS A 301 21.42 19.05 5.40
CA LYS A 301 22.45 19.29 4.37
C LYS A 301 22.26 18.38 3.14
N THR A 302 21.77 17.18 3.34
CA THR A 302 21.55 16.16 2.27
C THR A 302 20.24 15.46 2.50
N ILE A 303 19.57 15.12 1.41
CA ILE A 303 18.35 14.31 1.37
C ILE A 303 18.68 13.03 0.60
N LYS A 304 18.24 11.89 1.12
CA LYS A 304 18.39 10.57 0.47
C LYS A 304 17.05 10.13 -0.06
N ASN A 305 17.06 9.55 -1.25
CA ASN A 305 15.93 8.87 -1.85
C ASN A 305 16.18 7.37 -1.80
N TRP A 306 15.12 6.59 -1.69
CA TRP A 306 15.21 5.14 -1.81
C TRP A 306 15.54 4.75 -3.26
N ASP A 307 16.40 3.76 -3.43
CA ASP A 307 16.72 3.16 -4.73
C ASP A 307 17.13 1.71 -4.52
N HIS A 308 16.47 0.79 -5.23
CA HIS A 308 16.74 -0.65 -5.15
C HIS A 308 18.14 -1.05 -5.65
N PHE A 309 18.78 -0.21 -6.44
CA PHE A 309 20.06 -0.49 -7.12
C PHE A 309 21.20 0.41 -6.63
N ARG A 310 21.02 1.09 -5.51
CA ARG A 310 22.04 1.93 -4.86
C ARG A 310 22.39 1.51 -3.45
#